data_38c05d855502eebea16276dedea7126b
#
_entry.id   38c05d855502eebea16276dedea7126b
#
_cell.length_a   1.000
_cell.length_b   1.000
_cell.length_c   1.000
_cell.angle_alpha   90.00
_cell.angle_beta   90.00
_cell.angle_gamma   90.00
#
_symmetry.space_group_name_H-M   'P 1'
#
loop_
_entity.id
_entity.type
_entity.pdbx_description
1 polymer ?
#
loop_
_entity_poly.entity_id
_entity_poly.type
_entity_poly.pdbx_seq_one_letter_code
_entity_poly.pdbx_strand_id
1 'polypeptide(L)'
;MKVARTDKLKSLLDAWEPHTVATSPHLKALGLTAQDLQNYTASQWLVSLGRGAFKRPMETVTWQGALYSVQSQLKLPVHVGALTALEMTGNSHYLRFGESKAYLFSPLHIVLPAWFQTHWGEEVRHMQSKLLSTGTEDSAKVGI
;
A
#
# COMPACT_ATOMS: atom_id res chain seq x y z
N MET A 1 -0.38 7.20 -35.01
CA MET A 1 0.34 8.08 -34.14
C MET A 1 0.52 7.46 -32.77
N LYS A 2 1.66 7.49 -32.29
CA LYS A 2 1.87 6.88 -31.00
C LYS A 2 1.94 7.94 -29.91
N VAL A 3 1.43 7.57 -28.76
CA VAL A 3 1.53 8.43 -27.61
C VAL A 3 2.98 8.40 -27.14
N ALA A 4 3.55 9.54 -26.94
CA ALA A 4 4.91 9.61 -26.51
C ALA A 4 5.05 9.02 -25.12
N ARG A 5 6.22 8.43 -24.86
CA ARG A 5 6.47 7.89 -23.55
C ARG A 5 6.32 8.94 -22.47
N THR A 6 6.76 10.16 -22.78
CA THR A 6 6.65 11.24 -21.81
C THR A 6 5.22 11.53 -21.45
N ASP A 7 4.30 11.43 -22.42
CA ASP A 7 2.89 11.66 -22.12
C ASP A 7 2.35 10.59 -21.19
N LYS A 8 2.71 9.35 -21.45
CA LYS A 8 2.26 8.25 -20.60
C LYS A 8 2.81 8.39 -19.19
N LEU A 9 4.08 8.72 -19.09
CA LEU A 9 4.70 8.89 -17.79
C LEU A 9 4.11 10.08 -17.05
N LYS A 10 3.90 11.17 -17.76
CA LYS A 10 3.36 12.36 -17.12
C LYS A 10 1.96 12.10 -16.59
N SER A 11 1.14 11.42 -17.37
CA SER A 11 -0.21 11.08 -16.92
C SER A 11 -0.15 10.22 -15.66
N LEU A 12 0.77 9.27 -15.65
CA LEU A 12 0.93 8.40 -14.49
C LEU A 12 1.32 9.21 -13.26
N LEU A 13 2.31 10.06 -13.38
CA LEU A 13 2.79 10.83 -12.24
C LEU A 13 1.74 11.80 -11.73
N ASP A 14 0.98 12.39 -12.65
CA ASP A 14 -0.06 13.34 -12.26
C ASP A 14 -1.21 12.66 -11.53
N ALA A 15 -1.52 11.44 -11.91
CA ALA A 15 -2.63 10.70 -11.30
C ALA A 15 -2.25 9.93 -10.05
N TRP A 16 -1.01 9.98 -9.67
CA TRP A 16 -0.50 9.20 -8.54
C TRP A 16 -0.91 9.86 -7.23
N GLU A 17 -1.57 9.10 -6.37
CA GLU A 17 -1.93 9.61 -5.05
C GLU A 17 -0.67 9.92 -4.26
N PRO A 18 -0.60 11.07 -3.60
CA PRO A 18 0.60 11.42 -2.83
C PRO A 18 0.88 10.40 -1.72
N HIS A 19 2.16 10.14 -1.52
CA HIS A 19 2.65 9.29 -0.43
C HIS A 19 2.19 7.84 -0.51
N THR A 20 1.87 7.37 -1.72
CA THR A 20 1.42 6.00 -1.89
C THR A 20 2.36 5.24 -2.81
N VAL A 21 2.13 3.94 -2.89
CA VAL A 21 2.90 3.02 -3.72
C VAL A 21 2.09 2.70 -4.96
N ALA A 22 2.78 2.49 -6.08
CA ALA A 22 2.12 1.95 -7.27
C ALA A 22 2.61 0.52 -7.46
N THR A 23 1.67 -0.41 -7.53
CA THR A 23 2.00 -1.81 -7.69
C THR A 23 2.07 -2.18 -9.16
N SER A 24 2.85 -3.21 -9.48
CA SER A 24 2.97 -3.64 -10.88
C SER A 24 1.64 -3.97 -11.52
N PRO A 25 0.74 -4.72 -10.88
CA PRO A 25 -0.54 -4.99 -11.52
C PRO A 25 -1.32 -3.71 -11.84
N HIS A 26 -1.27 -2.75 -10.93
CA HIS A 26 -1.95 -1.48 -11.14
C HIS A 26 -1.34 -0.73 -12.34
N LEU A 27 -0.01 -0.69 -12.38
CA LEU A 27 0.67 0.02 -13.47
C LEU A 27 0.43 -0.66 -14.80
N LYS A 28 0.38 -1.98 -14.82
CA LYS A 28 0.09 -2.68 -16.06
C LYS A 28 -1.33 -2.44 -16.51
N ALA A 29 -2.25 -2.32 -15.58
CA ALA A 29 -3.64 -1.99 -15.92
C ALA A 29 -3.75 -0.60 -16.52
N LEU A 30 -2.81 0.28 -16.19
CA LEU A 30 -2.77 1.62 -16.78
C LEU A 30 -2.06 1.66 -18.12
N GLY A 31 -1.59 0.53 -18.60
CA GLY A 31 -0.99 0.46 -19.92
C GLY A 31 0.53 0.43 -19.95
N LEU A 32 1.18 0.36 -18.81
CA LEU A 32 2.63 0.27 -18.79
C LEU A 32 3.07 -1.17 -18.94
N THR A 33 4.10 -1.38 -19.74
CA THR A 33 4.66 -2.72 -19.93
C THR A 33 5.79 -2.95 -18.94
N ALA A 34 6.22 -4.21 -18.83
CA ALA A 34 7.37 -4.53 -18.01
C ALA A 34 8.59 -3.74 -18.47
N GLN A 35 8.73 -3.56 -19.78
CA GLN A 35 9.85 -2.80 -20.32
C GLN A 35 9.74 -1.32 -19.91
N ASP A 36 8.53 -0.77 -19.93
CA ASP A 36 8.33 0.59 -19.46
C ASP A 36 8.79 0.75 -18.02
N LEU A 37 8.43 -0.20 -17.17
CA LEU A 37 8.81 -0.13 -15.76
C LEU A 37 10.31 -0.19 -15.59
N GLN A 38 10.97 -1.05 -16.36
CA GLN A 38 12.42 -1.10 -16.32
C GLN A 38 13.04 0.20 -16.77
N ASN A 39 12.55 0.75 -17.87
CA ASN A 39 13.09 1.98 -18.42
C ASN A 39 12.90 3.15 -17.46
N TYR A 40 11.72 3.27 -16.88
CA TYR A 40 11.45 4.38 -15.98
C TYR A 40 12.25 4.25 -14.69
N THR A 41 12.48 3.03 -14.25
CA THR A 41 13.30 2.81 -13.06
C THR A 41 14.75 3.16 -13.35
N ALA A 42 15.25 2.75 -14.51
CA ALA A 42 16.61 3.05 -14.89
C ALA A 42 16.82 4.56 -15.06
N SER A 43 15.81 5.26 -15.54
CA SER A 43 15.87 6.70 -15.73
C SER A 43 15.54 7.47 -14.46
N GLN A 44 15.24 6.78 -13.38
CA GLN A 44 14.95 7.37 -12.07
C GLN A 44 13.65 8.15 -12.03
N TRP A 45 12.73 7.83 -12.93
CA TRP A 45 11.35 8.34 -12.85
C TRP A 45 10.51 7.52 -11.89
N LEU A 46 10.93 6.29 -11.62
CA LEU A 46 10.31 5.42 -10.63
C LEU A 46 11.40 4.89 -9.73
N VAL A 47 11.07 4.72 -8.47
CA VAL A 47 12.00 4.12 -7.52
C VAL A 47 11.39 2.79 -7.07
N SER A 48 12.15 1.72 -7.24
CA SER A 48 11.68 0.40 -6.84
C SER A 48 11.72 0.23 -5.33
N LEU A 49 10.64 -0.28 -4.78
CA LEU A 49 10.56 -0.61 -3.36
C LEU A 49 10.74 -2.10 -3.13
N GLY A 50 11.02 -2.83 -4.20
CA GLY A 50 11.11 -4.25 -4.16
C GLY A 50 10.32 -4.79 -5.34
N ARG A 51 10.20 -6.10 -5.42
CA ARG A 51 9.50 -6.70 -6.54
C ARG A 51 8.03 -6.30 -6.52
N GLY A 52 7.62 -5.63 -7.57
CA GLY A 52 6.21 -5.33 -7.77
C GLY A 52 5.71 -4.05 -7.14
N ALA A 53 6.58 -3.19 -6.66
CA ALA A 53 6.15 -1.95 -6.02
C ALA A 53 7.12 -0.83 -6.35
N PHE A 54 6.55 0.36 -6.57
CA PHE A 54 7.31 1.54 -6.96
C PHE A 54 6.77 2.77 -6.26
N LYS A 55 7.63 3.75 -6.09
CA LYS A 55 7.20 5.05 -5.58
C LYS A 55 7.75 6.13 -6.48
N ARG A 56 7.23 7.35 -6.33
CA ARG A 56 7.77 8.47 -7.07
C ARG A 56 9.09 8.91 -6.44
N PRO A 57 10.02 9.44 -7.25
CA PRO A 57 11.28 9.94 -6.69
C PRO A 57 11.02 11.07 -5.71
N MET A 58 11.86 11.15 -4.71
CA MET A 58 11.83 12.25 -3.74
C MET A 58 10.59 12.29 -2.88
N GLU A 59 9.72 11.30 -2.98
CA GLU A 59 8.52 11.28 -2.17
C GLU A 59 8.67 10.28 -1.04
N THR A 60 8.18 10.67 0.14
CA THR A 60 8.18 9.78 1.29
C THR A 60 6.88 9.01 1.32
N VAL A 61 6.97 7.69 1.41
CA VAL A 61 5.79 6.84 1.53
C VAL A 61 5.75 6.30 2.95
N THR A 62 4.60 6.45 3.59
CA THR A 62 4.39 5.95 4.92
C THR A 62 3.65 4.61 4.86
N TRP A 63 3.59 3.91 6.01
CA TRP A 63 2.85 2.65 6.01
C TRP A 63 1.38 2.88 5.70
N GLN A 64 0.83 4.04 6.07
CA GLN A 64 -0.57 4.35 5.74
C GLN A 64 -0.75 4.44 4.23
N GLY A 65 0.16 5.12 3.55
CA GLY A 65 0.09 5.20 2.09
C GLY A 65 0.29 3.86 1.45
N ALA A 66 1.20 3.07 1.98
CA ALA A 66 1.42 1.73 1.45
C ALA A 66 0.20 0.85 1.65
N LEU A 67 -0.44 0.95 2.81
CA LEU A 67 -1.66 0.19 3.06
C LEU A 67 -2.77 0.61 2.12
N TYR A 68 -2.89 1.90 1.86
CA TYR A 68 -3.88 2.37 0.91
C TYR A 68 -3.70 1.67 -0.44
N SER A 69 -2.46 1.54 -0.89
CA SER A 69 -2.19 0.88 -2.15
C SER A 69 -2.53 -0.60 -2.10
N VAL A 70 -2.23 -1.26 -0.99
CA VAL A 70 -2.58 -2.67 -0.82
C VAL A 70 -4.10 -2.84 -0.91
N GLN A 71 -4.84 -1.95 -0.28
CA GLN A 71 -6.29 -2.05 -0.29
C GLN A 71 -6.89 -1.71 -1.65
N SER A 72 -6.43 -0.63 -2.25
CA SER A 72 -7.06 -0.11 -3.45
C SER A 72 -6.56 -0.75 -4.73
N GLN A 73 -5.29 -1.10 -4.79
CA GLN A 73 -4.70 -1.65 -6.01
C GLN A 73 -4.66 -3.18 -6.01
N LEU A 74 -4.32 -3.77 -4.89
CA LEU A 74 -4.25 -5.22 -4.79
C LEU A 74 -5.55 -5.82 -4.26
N LYS A 75 -6.44 -4.97 -3.77
CA LYS A 75 -7.76 -5.39 -3.29
C LYS A 75 -7.68 -6.41 -2.15
N LEU A 76 -6.66 -6.29 -1.32
CA LEU A 76 -6.53 -7.18 -0.19
C LEU A 76 -7.36 -6.64 0.98
N PRO A 77 -8.09 -7.52 1.68
CA PRO A 77 -8.94 -7.09 2.79
C PRO A 77 -8.14 -6.96 4.08
N VAL A 78 -7.29 -5.96 4.12
CA VAL A 78 -6.48 -5.65 5.28
C VAL A 78 -6.93 -4.31 5.82
N HIS A 79 -7.22 -4.24 7.11
CA HIS A 79 -7.77 -3.04 7.70
C HIS A 79 -7.03 -2.64 8.96
N VAL A 80 -7.08 -1.35 9.25
CA VAL A 80 -6.47 -0.80 10.46
C VAL A 80 -7.34 -1.16 11.65
N GLY A 81 -6.70 -1.59 12.75
CA GLY A 81 -7.41 -1.88 13.96
C GLY A 81 -7.92 -0.62 14.66
N ALA A 82 -8.87 -0.80 15.55
CA ALA A 82 -9.55 0.33 16.18
C ALA A 82 -8.60 1.22 16.97
N LEU A 83 -7.69 0.63 17.75
CA LEU A 83 -6.77 1.43 18.54
C LEU A 83 -5.84 2.24 17.66
N THR A 84 -5.39 1.65 16.56
CA THR A 84 -4.54 2.36 15.62
C THR A 84 -5.30 3.52 14.98
N ALA A 85 -6.56 3.30 14.65
CA ALA A 85 -7.38 4.35 14.07
C ALA A 85 -7.54 5.52 15.03
N LEU A 86 -7.71 5.22 16.31
CA LEU A 86 -7.81 6.28 17.31
C LEU A 86 -6.52 7.09 17.38
N GLU A 87 -5.40 6.41 17.34
CA GLU A 87 -4.13 7.12 17.36
C GLU A 87 -3.98 8.01 16.14
N MET A 88 -4.42 7.53 15.00
CA MET A 88 -4.32 8.32 13.77
C MET A 88 -5.19 9.57 13.84
N THR A 89 -6.20 9.57 14.69
CA THR A 89 -7.06 10.75 14.85
C THR A 89 -6.59 11.67 15.98
N GLY A 90 -5.44 11.38 16.58
CA GLY A 90 -4.88 12.27 17.59
C GLY A 90 -5.05 11.80 19.01
N ASN A 91 -5.50 10.58 19.20
CA ASN A 91 -5.65 10.03 20.55
C ASN A 91 -4.47 9.18 20.94
N SER A 92 -3.29 9.62 20.62
CA SER A 92 -2.10 8.81 20.77
C SER A 92 -1.77 8.51 22.23
N HIS A 93 -2.34 9.28 23.16
CA HIS A 93 -2.04 9.01 24.56
C HIS A 93 -2.50 7.62 25.00
N TYR A 94 -3.36 6.98 24.25
CA TYR A 94 -3.77 5.63 24.57
C TYR A 94 -2.71 4.61 24.23
N LEU A 95 -1.72 4.98 23.43
CA LEU A 95 -0.71 4.04 22.96
C LEU A 95 0.66 4.38 23.52
N ARG A 96 0.72 4.98 24.67
CA ARG A 96 1.95 5.53 25.17
C ARG A 96 2.92 4.55 25.79
N PHE A 97 2.52 3.33 26.00
CA PHE A 97 3.36 2.42 26.77
C PHE A 97 4.40 1.71 25.92
N GLY A 98 5.03 2.47 25.06
CA GLY A 98 6.16 1.94 24.33
C GLY A 98 5.80 1.14 23.10
N GLU A 99 4.59 0.74 22.98
CA GLU A 99 4.16 0.01 21.80
C GLU A 99 3.58 0.97 20.80
N SER A 100 4.38 1.30 19.81
CA SER A 100 3.94 2.28 18.82
C SER A 100 3.58 1.64 17.49
N LYS A 101 3.47 0.32 17.46
CA LYS A 101 3.15 -0.35 16.21
C LYS A 101 1.68 -0.22 15.86
N ALA A 102 1.42 -0.07 14.59
CA ALA A 102 0.05 -0.10 14.09
C ALA A 102 -0.40 -1.53 13.95
N TYR A 103 -1.67 -1.78 14.20
CA TYR A 103 -2.23 -3.12 14.07
C TYR A 103 -3.10 -3.20 12.85
N LEU A 104 -2.79 -4.16 11.97
CA LEU A 104 -3.54 -4.42 10.77
C LEU A 104 -4.22 -5.77 10.90
N PHE A 105 -5.44 -5.87 10.44
CA PHE A 105 -6.24 -7.08 10.57
C PHE A 105 -6.72 -7.58 9.23
N SER A 106 -6.73 -8.89 9.05
CA SER A 106 -7.20 -9.50 7.83
C SER A 106 -7.67 -10.93 8.10
N PRO A 107 -8.38 -11.55 7.14
CA PRO A 107 -8.64 -12.99 7.19
C PRO A 107 -7.36 -13.80 7.18
N LEU A 108 -7.48 -15.08 7.56
CA LEU A 108 -6.32 -15.94 7.75
C LEU A 108 -5.41 -16.08 6.55
N HIS A 109 -5.99 -16.18 5.36
CA HIS A 109 -5.19 -16.51 4.18
C HIS A 109 -4.53 -15.30 3.53
N ILE A 110 -4.71 -14.13 4.09
CA ILE A 110 -4.17 -12.91 3.49
C ILE A 110 -2.74 -12.70 3.96
N VAL A 111 -1.85 -12.46 3.01
CA VAL A 111 -0.44 -12.21 3.29
C VAL A 111 -0.08 -10.86 2.69
N LEU A 112 0.57 -10.04 3.48
CA LEU A 112 1.05 -8.75 2.99
C LEU A 112 2.19 -8.95 2.01
N PRO A 113 2.28 -8.12 0.96
CA PRO A 113 3.36 -8.26 0.00
C PRO A 113 4.73 -8.13 0.67
N ALA A 114 5.71 -8.79 0.06
CA ALA A 114 7.07 -8.74 0.61
C ALA A 114 7.60 -7.32 0.70
N TRP A 115 7.31 -6.48 -0.30
CA TRP A 115 7.78 -5.10 -0.28
C TRP A 115 7.19 -4.32 0.88
N PHE A 116 5.94 -4.62 1.27
CA PHE A 116 5.33 -3.97 2.41
C PHE A 116 6.06 -4.39 3.70
N GLN A 117 6.30 -5.68 3.84
CA GLN A 117 6.96 -6.19 5.03
C GLN A 117 8.39 -5.68 5.15
N THR A 118 9.08 -5.58 4.02
CA THR A 118 10.46 -5.14 4.03
C THR A 118 10.59 -3.70 4.49
N HIS A 119 9.72 -2.83 4.01
CA HIS A 119 9.87 -1.41 4.29
C HIS A 119 9.12 -0.95 5.53
N TRP A 120 8.03 -1.61 5.88
CA TRP A 120 7.19 -1.15 6.98
C TRP A 120 6.85 -2.24 7.98
N GLY A 121 7.49 -3.41 7.86
CA GLY A 121 7.17 -4.52 8.74
C GLY A 121 7.45 -4.26 10.20
N GLU A 122 8.36 -3.34 10.50
CA GLU A 122 8.66 -3.03 11.88
C GLU A 122 7.72 -2.00 12.47
N GLU A 123 6.96 -1.32 11.62
CA GLU A 123 6.02 -0.30 12.08
C GLU A 123 4.61 -0.85 12.24
N VAL A 124 4.34 -2.03 11.70
CA VAL A 124 3.01 -2.59 11.75
C VAL A 124 3.06 -4.01 12.29
N ARG A 125 1.94 -4.45 12.81
CA ARG A 125 1.78 -5.83 13.20
C ARG A 125 0.55 -6.37 12.49
N HIS A 126 0.74 -7.38 11.68
CA HIS A 126 -0.34 -7.96 10.89
C HIS A 126 -0.95 -9.13 11.65
N MET A 127 -2.22 -9.00 11.96
CA MET A 127 -2.97 -10.01 12.70
C MET A 127 -3.94 -10.69 11.76
N GLN A 128 -3.84 -11.99 11.65
CA GLN A 128 -4.78 -12.77 10.85
C GLN A 128 -5.79 -13.41 11.79
N SER A 129 -7.05 -13.39 11.40
CA SER A 129 -8.09 -13.87 12.27
C SER A 129 -9.04 -14.80 11.55
N LYS A 130 -9.31 -15.94 12.18
CA LYS A 130 -10.27 -16.88 11.66
C LYS A 130 -11.67 -16.29 11.68
N LEU A 131 -11.96 -15.46 12.65
CA LEU A 131 -13.26 -14.80 12.74
C LEU A 131 -13.51 -13.93 11.52
N LEU A 132 -12.48 -13.20 11.09
CA LEU A 132 -12.62 -12.37 9.91
C LEU A 132 -12.82 -13.22 8.66
N SER A 133 -12.19 -14.39 8.62
CA SER A 133 -12.35 -15.27 7.48
C SER A 133 -13.76 -15.82 7.37
N THR A 134 -14.39 -16.12 8.51
CA THR A 134 -15.71 -16.73 8.48
C THR A 134 -16.83 -15.71 8.38
N GLY A 135 -16.60 -14.51 8.89
CA GLY A 135 -17.63 -13.49 8.85
C GLY A 135 -17.32 -12.41 7.84
N THR A 136 -16.93 -12.80 6.66
CA THR A 136 -16.45 -11.84 5.70
C THR A 136 -17.40 -10.71 5.41
N GLU A 137 -18.65 -11.02 5.15
CA GLU A 137 -19.60 -9.97 4.78
C GLU A 137 -19.87 -9.04 5.94
N ASP A 138 -20.04 -9.62 7.10
CA ASP A 138 -20.29 -8.81 8.28
C ASP A 138 -19.08 -7.98 8.63
N SER A 139 -17.92 -8.56 8.50
CA SER A 139 -16.69 -7.84 8.78
C SER A 139 -16.52 -6.65 7.84
N ALA A 140 -16.88 -6.82 6.59
CA ALA A 140 -16.76 -5.75 5.63
C ALA A 140 -17.65 -4.57 5.99
N LYS A 141 -18.79 -4.82 6.59
CA LYS A 141 -19.70 -3.75 6.98
C LYS A 141 -19.22 -3.02 8.21
N VAL A 142 -18.56 -3.72 9.10
CA VAL A 142 -18.09 -3.14 10.35
C VAL A 142 -16.71 -2.57 10.22
N GLY A 143 -15.91 -3.18 9.39
CA GLY A 143 -14.52 -2.79 9.27
C GLY A 143 -14.35 -1.38 8.74
N ILE A 144 -13.25 -0.80 9.03
CA ILE A 144 -12.94 0.55 8.63
C ILE A 144 -12.02 0.56 7.47
#